data_ba5a2064c6efb9a6979207ac48d2e28f
#
_entry.id   ba5a2064c6efb9a6979207ac48d2e28f
#
_cell.length_a   1.000
_cell.length_b   1.000
_cell.length_c   1.000
_cell.angle_alpha   90.00
_cell.angle_beta   90.00
_cell.angle_gamma   90.00
#
_symmetry.space_group_name_H-M   'P 1'
#
loop_
_entity.id
_entity.type
_entity.pdbx_description
1 polymer ?
#
loop_
_entity_poly.entity_id
_entity_poly.type
_entity_poly.pdbx_seq_one_letter_code
_entity_poly.pdbx_strand_id
1 'polypeptide(L)'
;MKLASEQDRFLGMDYYITDSPGCGGIIRRNPEDFLVVEVFEDLGYEGGRYLVIEVEKTDWDTHHLIREMSRHLRISQKRFGWAGTKDKRAITRQRISIMNLDESELDRIRLPDIKINVLGRTNRAVGLGDLLGNRFSITIRELSCPDPARSLASVSEEIKRHKGVANYFGVQRFGDIRPITHLVGEALARGKAEEAARIFLALPYAGEQERTREARERLWESGDIQAARNDFPGYLHHELAMLNYLAEHPGDYAHSFDVLSVNLKRLFVHAYQSYLFNRILSLRLAKSMPLDEALVGDVVCFSKGGMPDMDKTQEVTEDNLEAIARLVNRGRAFVTLPLIGFESRLAEGRQGEIERQ
;
A
#
# COMPACT_ATOMS: atom_id res chain seq x y z
N MET A 1 -16.11 5.84 20.13
CA MET A 1 -14.85 5.62 19.36
C MET A 1 -13.71 5.33 20.32
N LYS A 2 -12.93 4.31 20.03
CA LYS A 2 -11.80 3.87 20.84
C LYS A 2 -10.52 4.48 20.30
N LEU A 3 -9.64 4.94 21.20
CA LEU A 3 -8.29 5.36 20.82
C LEU A 3 -7.51 4.17 20.24
N ALA A 4 -6.85 4.36 19.12
CA ALA A 4 -6.09 3.32 18.45
C ALA A 4 -4.79 2.99 19.21
N SER A 5 -4.13 1.89 18.83
CA SER A 5 -2.84 1.48 19.40
C SER A 5 -1.79 2.58 19.16
N GLU A 6 -0.72 2.57 19.96
CA GLU A 6 0.38 3.52 19.77
C GLU A 6 1.01 3.39 18.38
N GLN A 7 1.15 2.15 17.88
CA GLN A 7 1.66 1.88 16.53
C GLN A 7 0.77 2.47 15.44
N ASP A 8 -0.55 2.32 15.54
CA ASP A 8 -1.49 2.89 14.57
C ASP A 8 -1.50 4.41 14.62
N ARG A 9 -1.46 5.00 15.84
CA ARG A 9 -1.40 6.44 16.02
C ARG A 9 -0.10 7.04 15.46
N PHE A 10 1.01 6.32 15.55
CA PHE A 10 2.27 6.72 14.91
C PHE A 10 2.14 6.88 13.39
N LEU A 11 1.17 6.19 12.77
CA LEU A 11 0.85 6.26 11.35
C LEU A 11 -0.33 7.20 11.04
N GLY A 12 -0.76 8.00 11.99
CA GLY A 12 -1.86 8.95 11.84
C GLY A 12 -3.26 8.36 11.99
N MET A 13 -3.38 7.10 12.36
CA MET A 13 -4.65 6.40 12.59
C MET A 13 -5.01 6.50 14.09
N ASP A 14 -5.57 7.64 14.52
CA ASP A 14 -5.76 7.90 15.95
C ASP A 14 -6.94 7.16 16.58
N TYR A 15 -7.94 6.77 15.78
CA TYR A 15 -9.18 6.19 16.30
C TYR A 15 -9.64 4.97 15.52
N TYR A 16 -10.18 3.98 16.25
CA TYR A 16 -11.02 2.93 15.67
C TYR A 16 -12.47 3.37 15.68
N ILE A 17 -13.23 3.00 14.65
CA ILE A 17 -14.67 3.26 14.59
C ILE A 17 -15.47 2.29 15.48
N THR A 18 -14.85 1.19 15.92
CA THR A 18 -15.43 0.19 16.79
C THR A 18 -14.90 0.33 18.23
N ASP A 19 -15.76 0.09 19.22
CA ASP A 19 -15.39 0.08 20.64
C ASP A 19 -15.11 -1.34 21.14
N SER A 20 -15.65 -2.34 20.46
CA SER A 20 -15.44 -3.76 20.78
C SER A 20 -13.97 -4.15 20.70
N PRO A 21 -13.50 -5.02 21.62
CA PRO A 21 -12.15 -5.55 21.56
C PRO A 21 -11.98 -6.44 20.32
N GLY A 22 -10.82 -6.37 19.67
CA GLY A 22 -10.48 -7.32 18.62
C GLY A 22 -10.18 -8.71 19.17
N CYS A 23 -10.06 -9.68 18.25
CA CYS A 23 -9.75 -11.07 18.62
C CYS A 23 -8.26 -11.33 18.82
N GLY A 24 -7.40 -10.40 18.46
CA GLY A 24 -5.96 -10.65 18.32
C GLY A 24 -5.67 -11.70 17.25
N GLY A 25 -4.50 -12.30 17.30
CA GLY A 25 -4.12 -13.39 16.40
C GLY A 25 -3.03 -13.02 15.42
N ILE A 26 -2.59 -14.03 14.66
CA ILE A 26 -1.49 -13.94 13.69
C ILE A 26 -2.05 -14.25 12.30
N ILE A 27 -1.78 -13.37 11.34
CA ILE A 27 -2.01 -13.62 9.91
C ILE A 27 -0.72 -14.12 9.25
N ARG A 28 -0.85 -14.85 8.13
CA ARG A 28 0.30 -15.35 7.37
C ARG A 28 1.23 -16.24 8.20
N ARG A 29 0.69 -17.04 9.12
CA ARG A 29 1.49 -18.04 9.85
C ARG A 29 2.15 -18.99 8.85
N ASN A 30 1.35 -19.47 7.90
CA ASN A 30 1.77 -20.23 6.73
C ASN A 30 1.30 -19.51 5.45
N PRO A 31 1.91 -19.77 4.27
CA PRO A 31 1.44 -19.18 3.01
C PRO A 31 -0.05 -19.47 2.71
N GLU A 32 -0.54 -20.67 3.09
CA GLU A 32 -1.93 -21.10 2.92
C GLU A 32 -2.95 -20.28 3.71
N ASP A 33 -2.48 -19.60 4.74
CA ASP A 33 -3.33 -18.73 5.57
C ASP A 33 -3.67 -17.40 4.89
N PHE A 34 -3.03 -17.12 3.75
CA PHE A 34 -3.21 -15.87 3.03
C PHE A 34 -3.38 -16.12 1.52
N LEU A 35 -4.62 -16.35 1.11
CA LEU A 35 -4.97 -16.57 -0.28
C LEU A 35 -5.40 -15.24 -0.92
N VAL A 36 -4.82 -14.90 -2.06
CA VAL A 36 -5.16 -13.72 -2.86
C VAL A 36 -5.50 -14.14 -4.28
N VAL A 37 -6.70 -13.85 -4.74
CA VAL A 37 -7.15 -14.11 -6.11
C VAL A 37 -7.45 -12.80 -6.80
N GLU A 38 -6.77 -12.54 -7.91
CA GLU A 38 -7.03 -11.38 -8.75
C GLU A 38 -8.42 -11.48 -9.39
N VAL A 39 -9.20 -10.41 -9.29
CA VAL A 39 -10.50 -10.26 -9.94
C VAL A 39 -10.33 -9.34 -11.14
N PHE A 40 -10.78 -9.77 -12.31
CA PHE A 40 -10.59 -9.04 -13.54
C PHE A 40 -11.86 -9.11 -14.44
N GLU A 41 -11.93 -8.17 -15.35
CA GLU A 41 -12.93 -8.23 -16.44
C GLU A 41 -12.55 -9.31 -17.45
N ASP A 42 -13.55 -9.94 -18.05
CA ASP A 42 -13.32 -10.83 -19.17
C ASP A 42 -12.73 -10.04 -20.34
N LEU A 43 -11.57 -10.49 -20.84
CA LEU A 43 -10.86 -9.81 -21.93
C LEU A 43 -11.38 -10.23 -23.32
N GLY A 44 -12.29 -11.22 -23.40
CA GLY A 44 -12.67 -11.85 -24.66
C GLY A 44 -11.45 -12.55 -25.29
N TYR A 45 -11.33 -13.85 -25.09
CA TYR A 45 -10.19 -14.64 -25.59
C TYR A 45 -10.43 -15.10 -27.04
N GLU A 46 -10.54 -14.15 -27.95
CA GLU A 46 -10.91 -14.41 -29.37
C GLU A 46 -9.68 -14.61 -30.28
N GLY A 47 -8.49 -14.78 -29.73
CA GLY A 47 -7.23 -14.90 -30.45
C GLY A 47 -6.35 -13.66 -30.29
N GLY A 48 -5.16 -13.70 -30.87
CA GLY A 48 -4.21 -12.58 -30.80
C GLY A 48 -2.78 -13.01 -30.42
N ARG A 49 -1.90 -12.02 -30.36
CA ARG A 49 -0.46 -12.25 -30.13
C ARG A 49 -0.07 -12.46 -28.67
N TYR A 50 -0.95 -12.20 -27.72
CA TYR A 50 -0.66 -12.38 -26.29
C TYR A 50 -1.36 -13.64 -25.80
N LEU A 51 -0.57 -14.63 -25.37
CA LEU A 51 -1.06 -15.76 -24.59
C LEU A 51 -1.33 -15.27 -23.17
N VAL A 52 -2.55 -15.46 -22.68
CA VAL A 52 -2.93 -15.11 -21.31
C VAL A 52 -3.03 -16.36 -20.48
N ILE A 53 -2.32 -16.39 -19.39
CA ILE A 53 -2.30 -17.47 -18.42
C ILE A 53 -2.73 -16.95 -17.05
N GLU A 54 -3.39 -17.79 -16.27
CA GLU A 54 -3.52 -17.63 -14.82
C GLU A 54 -2.41 -18.40 -14.14
N VAL A 55 -1.68 -17.75 -13.25
CA VAL A 55 -0.61 -18.36 -12.46
C VAL A 55 -0.99 -18.36 -10.99
N GLU A 56 -1.08 -19.57 -10.40
CA GLU A 56 -1.09 -19.75 -8.96
C GLU A 56 0.34 -19.98 -8.48
N LYS A 57 0.78 -19.23 -7.50
CA LYS A 57 2.11 -19.32 -6.90
C LYS A 57 2.04 -19.34 -5.38
N THR A 58 2.92 -20.12 -4.74
CA THR A 58 3.08 -20.17 -3.29
C THR A 58 4.48 -19.72 -2.91
N ASP A 59 4.57 -18.69 -2.05
CA ASP A 59 5.84 -18.13 -1.53
C ASP A 59 6.79 -17.54 -2.60
N TRP A 60 6.24 -17.07 -3.71
CA TRP A 60 6.98 -16.42 -4.78
C TRP A 60 6.71 -14.92 -4.86
N ASP A 61 7.77 -14.12 -5.03
CA ASP A 61 7.65 -12.74 -5.50
C ASP A 61 7.33 -12.68 -6.99
N THR A 62 6.46 -11.74 -7.41
CA THR A 62 6.01 -11.65 -8.81
C THR A 62 7.17 -11.36 -9.78
N HIS A 63 8.09 -10.44 -9.44
CA HIS A 63 9.21 -10.11 -10.33
C HIS A 63 10.21 -11.26 -10.42
N HIS A 64 10.43 -11.96 -9.29
CA HIS A 64 11.28 -13.16 -9.28
C HIS A 64 10.66 -14.25 -10.16
N LEU A 65 9.37 -14.51 -10.03
CA LEU A 65 8.65 -15.46 -10.88
C LEU A 65 8.82 -15.13 -12.37
N ILE A 66 8.55 -13.88 -12.78
CA ILE A 66 8.69 -13.44 -14.17
C ILE A 66 10.11 -13.66 -14.69
N ARG A 67 11.11 -13.37 -13.85
CA ARG A 67 12.53 -13.59 -14.20
C ARG A 67 12.83 -15.07 -14.45
N GLU A 68 12.35 -15.95 -13.58
CA GLU A 68 12.58 -17.39 -13.74
C GLU A 68 11.80 -17.98 -14.93
N MET A 69 10.53 -17.59 -15.12
CA MET A 69 9.77 -17.98 -16.31
C MET A 69 10.47 -17.53 -17.60
N SER A 70 10.97 -16.29 -17.62
CA SER A 70 11.74 -15.73 -18.74
C SER A 70 12.98 -16.56 -19.08
N ARG A 71 13.70 -17.07 -18.06
CA ARG A 71 14.87 -17.96 -18.22
C ARG A 71 14.48 -19.32 -18.79
N HIS A 72 13.44 -19.95 -18.23
CA HIS A 72 12.97 -21.26 -18.68
C HIS A 72 12.47 -21.21 -20.13
N LEU A 73 11.75 -20.15 -20.49
CA LEU A 73 11.24 -19.94 -21.85
C LEU A 73 12.29 -19.37 -22.82
N ARG A 74 13.44 -18.89 -22.32
CA ARG A 74 14.50 -18.21 -23.10
C ARG A 74 13.99 -16.99 -23.87
N ILE A 75 13.12 -16.20 -23.24
CA ILE A 75 12.55 -14.98 -23.82
C ILE A 75 12.82 -13.76 -22.90
N SER A 76 12.73 -12.57 -23.47
CA SER A 76 12.89 -11.34 -22.68
C SER A 76 11.74 -11.13 -21.69
N GLN A 77 12.05 -10.66 -20.46
CA GLN A 77 11.06 -10.25 -19.47
C GLN A 77 10.09 -9.16 -20.01
N LYS A 78 10.52 -8.36 -20.98
CA LYS A 78 9.70 -7.33 -21.64
C LYS A 78 8.50 -7.90 -22.40
N ARG A 79 8.48 -9.22 -22.65
CA ARG A 79 7.33 -9.89 -23.30
C ARG A 79 6.21 -10.22 -22.33
N PHE A 80 6.46 -10.12 -21.04
CA PHE A 80 5.47 -10.39 -20.00
C PHE A 80 4.73 -9.11 -19.60
N GLY A 81 3.43 -9.24 -19.36
CA GLY A 81 2.60 -8.19 -18.81
C GLY A 81 1.74 -8.72 -17.65
N TRP A 82 1.55 -7.92 -16.62
CA TRP A 82 0.73 -8.26 -15.45
C TRP A 82 0.11 -7.00 -14.84
N ALA A 83 -1.02 -7.16 -14.15
CA ALA A 83 -1.80 -6.03 -13.64
C ALA A 83 -1.28 -5.42 -12.33
N GLY A 84 -0.44 -6.15 -11.61
CA GLY A 84 0.16 -5.71 -10.35
C GLY A 84 0.94 -6.81 -9.66
N THR A 85 1.78 -6.44 -8.71
CA THR A 85 2.54 -7.40 -7.89
C THR A 85 1.63 -8.04 -6.85
N LYS A 86 1.93 -9.27 -6.47
CA LYS A 86 1.22 -10.03 -5.44
C LYS A 86 2.18 -10.43 -4.33
N ASP A 87 1.66 -10.50 -3.11
CA ASP A 87 2.41 -10.88 -1.91
C ASP A 87 3.26 -12.13 -2.12
N LYS A 88 4.46 -12.13 -1.50
CA LYS A 88 5.36 -13.28 -1.54
C LYS A 88 4.85 -14.38 -0.61
N ARG A 89 4.74 -14.11 0.71
CA ARG A 89 4.31 -15.09 1.72
C ARG A 89 2.79 -15.29 1.69
N ALA A 90 2.32 -15.97 0.63
CA ALA A 90 0.91 -16.17 0.32
C ALA A 90 0.75 -17.22 -0.77
N ILE A 91 -0.44 -17.75 -0.94
CA ILE A 91 -0.90 -18.36 -2.19
C ILE A 91 -1.58 -17.27 -3.00
N THR A 92 -1.12 -17.01 -4.21
CA THR A 92 -1.71 -15.96 -5.04
C THR A 92 -2.01 -16.43 -6.44
N ARG A 93 -3.16 -16.00 -6.99
CA ARG A 93 -3.56 -16.22 -8.39
C ARG A 93 -3.63 -14.89 -9.10
N GLN A 94 -2.93 -14.79 -10.23
CA GLN A 94 -2.93 -13.58 -11.05
C GLN A 94 -2.84 -13.91 -12.53
N ARG A 95 -3.32 -12.98 -13.37
CA ARG A 95 -3.15 -13.08 -14.83
C ARG A 95 -1.77 -12.55 -15.24
N ILE A 96 -1.20 -13.26 -16.21
CA ILE A 96 0.03 -12.85 -16.90
C ILE A 96 -0.20 -13.02 -18.39
N SER A 97 0.11 -12.02 -19.19
CA SER A 97 0.15 -12.11 -20.64
C SER A 97 1.57 -12.29 -21.15
N ILE A 98 1.77 -13.12 -22.17
CA ILE A 98 3.08 -13.38 -22.76
C ILE A 98 2.98 -13.16 -24.27
N MET A 99 3.75 -12.21 -24.80
CA MET A 99 3.71 -11.85 -26.22
C MET A 99 4.37 -12.93 -27.08
N ASN A 100 3.68 -13.36 -28.15
CA ASN A 100 4.18 -14.30 -29.18
C ASN A 100 4.78 -15.59 -28.58
N LEU A 101 4.10 -16.20 -27.62
CA LEU A 101 4.47 -17.51 -27.04
C LEU A 101 3.48 -18.58 -27.53
N ASP A 102 3.98 -19.72 -27.94
CA ASP A 102 3.14 -20.89 -28.16
C ASP A 102 2.80 -21.60 -26.86
N GLU A 103 1.58 -22.09 -26.74
CA GLU A 103 1.10 -22.74 -25.54
C GLU A 103 1.97 -23.96 -25.14
N SER A 104 2.41 -24.73 -26.12
CA SER A 104 3.29 -25.89 -25.93
C SER A 104 4.65 -25.53 -25.28
N GLU A 105 5.10 -24.28 -25.40
CA GLU A 105 6.33 -23.83 -24.78
C GLU A 105 6.22 -23.70 -23.26
N LEU A 106 5.01 -23.56 -22.71
CA LEU A 106 4.78 -23.52 -21.27
C LEU A 106 5.27 -24.77 -20.55
N ASP A 107 5.32 -25.92 -21.24
CA ASP A 107 5.85 -27.17 -20.72
C ASP A 107 7.33 -27.11 -20.31
N ARG A 108 8.06 -26.10 -20.80
CA ARG A 108 9.45 -25.85 -20.39
C ARG A 108 9.58 -25.27 -18.97
N ILE A 109 8.50 -24.71 -18.44
CA ILE A 109 8.51 -24.12 -17.10
C ILE A 109 8.44 -25.25 -16.08
N ARG A 110 9.54 -25.42 -15.33
CA ARG A 110 9.67 -26.40 -14.25
C ARG A 110 10.04 -25.65 -12.97
N LEU A 111 9.05 -25.02 -12.36
CA LEU A 111 9.21 -24.26 -11.12
C LEU A 111 8.38 -24.91 -10.00
N PRO A 112 8.94 -25.07 -8.79
CA PRO A 112 8.19 -25.62 -7.68
C PRO A 112 7.08 -24.65 -7.24
N ASP A 113 5.99 -25.21 -6.74
CA ASP A 113 4.88 -24.44 -6.13
C ASP A 113 4.23 -23.41 -7.06
N ILE A 114 4.27 -23.71 -8.39
CA ILE A 114 3.64 -22.92 -9.44
C ILE A 114 2.64 -23.81 -10.19
N LYS A 115 1.42 -23.29 -10.41
CA LYS A 115 0.44 -23.88 -11.33
C LYS A 115 0.10 -22.87 -12.40
N ILE A 116 0.04 -23.31 -13.64
CA ILE A 116 -0.28 -22.49 -14.80
C ILE A 116 -1.53 -23.04 -15.45
N ASN A 117 -2.51 -22.17 -15.65
CA ASN A 117 -3.73 -22.45 -16.40
C ASN A 117 -3.82 -21.49 -17.59
N VAL A 118 -4.01 -22.02 -18.79
CA VAL A 118 -4.18 -21.21 -20.00
C VAL A 118 -5.60 -20.68 -20.06
N LEU A 119 -5.75 -19.36 -20.18
CA LEU A 119 -7.06 -18.71 -20.33
C LEU A 119 -7.43 -18.48 -21.79
N GLY A 120 -6.44 -18.22 -22.65
CA GLY A 120 -6.65 -17.99 -24.07
C GLY A 120 -5.70 -16.94 -24.65
N ARG A 121 -6.09 -16.31 -25.76
CA ARG A 121 -5.27 -15.31 -26.46
C ARG A 121 -6.01 -13.99 -26.64
N THR A 122 -5.29 -12.87 -26.56
CA THR A 122 -5.85 -11.53 -26.78
C THR A 122 -4.90 -10.69 -27.65
N ASN A 123 -5.43 -9.60 -28.18
CA ASN A 123 -4.66 -8.59 -28.91
C ASN A 123 -4.01 -7.55 -28.02
N ARG A 124 -4.40 -7.47 -26.74
CA ARG A 124 -3.90 -6.51 -25.75
C ARG A 124 -3.12 -7.22 -24.64
N ALA A 125 -1.96 -6.66 -24.27
CA ALA A 125 -1.23 -7.10 -23.09
C ALA A 125 -2.02 -6.79 -21.81
N VAL A 126 -1.84 -7.60 -20.76
CA VAL A 126 -2.23 -7.23 -19.41
C VAL A 126 -1.26 -6.17 -18.91
N GLY A 127 -1.76 -4.99 -18.59
CA GLY A 127 -0.98 -3.86 -18.09
C GLY A 127 -1.22 -3.57 -16.62
N LEU A 128 -0.40 -2.70 -16.05
CA LEU A 128 -0.53 -2.27 -14.66
C LEU A 128 -1.90 -1.60 -14.45
N GLY A 129 -2.65 -2.06 -13.45
CA GLY A 129 -4.00 -1.57 -13.15
C GLY A 129 -5.14 -2.30 -13.88
N ASP A 130 -4.85 -3.23 -14.80
CA ASP A 130 -5.87 -4.00 -15.54
C ASP A 130 -6.52 -5.09 -14.66
N LEU A 131 -6.96 -4.72 -13.47
CA LEU A 131 -7.71 -5.59 -12.57
C LEU A 131 -8.85 -4.80 -11.91
N LEU A 132 -9.95 -5.47 -11.59
CA LEU A 132 -11.05 -4.90 -10.82
C LEU A 132 -10.71 -4.83 -9.32
N GLY A 133 -9.87 -5.73 -8.84
CA GLY A 133 -9.49 -5.84 -7.45
C GLY A 133 -8.88 -7.19 -7.10
N ASN A 134 -8.81 -7.47 -5.82
CA ASN A 134 -8.33 -8.75 -5.30
C ASN A 134 -9.35 -9.30 -4.31
N ARG A 135 -9.59 -10.60 -4.37
CA ARG A 135 -10.34 -11.34 -3.35
C ARG A 135 -9.36 -11.97 -2.38
N PHE A 136 -9.55 -11.68 -1.09
CA PHE A 136 -8.72 -12.24 -0.03
C PHE A 136 -9.49 -13.32 0.72
N SER A 137 -8.78 -14.42 1.07
CA SER A 137 -9.21 -15.38 2.07
C SER A 137 -8.07 -15.50 3.09
N ILE A 138 -8.31 -14.99 4.30
CA ILE A 138 -7.28 -14.86 5.33
C ILE A 138 -7.67 -15.68 6.53
N THR A 139 -6.82 -16.64 6.92
CA THR A 139 -6.95 -17.40 8.15
C THR A 139 -6.17 -16.72 9.26
N ILE A 140 -6.85 -16.31 10.32
CA ILE A 140 -6.24 -15.74 11.51
C ILE A 140 -6.06 -16.86 12.52
N ARG A 141 -4.82 -17.09 12.98
CA ARG A 141 -4.48 -18.14 13.94
C ARG A 141 -4.11 -17.55 15.31
N GLU A 142 -4.02 -18.40 16.30
CA GLU A 142 -3.56 -18.03 17.65
C GLU A 142 -4.35 -16.85 18.22
N LEU A 143 -5.69 -16.92 18.12
CA LEU A 143 -6.59 -15.91 18.67
C LEU A 143 -6.40 -15.77 20.18
N SER A 144 -6.29 -14.54 20.67
CA SER A 144 -6.07 -14.27 22.10
C SER A 144 -7.34 -13.95 22.87
N CYS A 145 -8.50 -13.82 22.22
CA CYS A 145 -9.78 -13.55 22.86
C CYS A 145 -10.45 -14.85 23.36
N PRO A 146 -11.14 -14.83 24.52
CA PRO A 146 -11.80 -16.02 25.08
C PRO A 146 -12.95 -16.55 24.22
N ASP A 147 -13.70 -15.67 23.57
CA ASP A 147 -14.84 -15.98 22.71
C ASP A 147 -14.75 -15.23 21.38
N PRO A 148 -14.05 -15.81 20.39
CA PRO A 148 -13.88 -15.19 19.06
C PRO A 148 -15.20 -14.92 18.33
N ALA A 149 -16.16 -15.84 18.45
CA ALA A 149 -17.44 -15.70 17.75
C ALA A 149 -18.21 -14.47 18.25
N ARG A 150 -18.27 -14.27 19.56
CA ARG A 150 -18.92 -13.11 20.16
C ARG A 150 -18.19 -11.82 19.81
N SER A 151 -16.85 -11.79 19.88
CA SER A 151 -16.06 -10.60 19.52
C SER A 151 -16.27 -10.21 18.06
N LEU A 152 -16.23 -11.17 17.14
CA LEU A 152 -16.48 -10.93 15.72
C LEU A 152 -17.90 -10.45 15.44
N ALA A 153 -18.92 -11.02 16.12
CA ALA A 153 -20.30 -10.58 15.99
C ALA A 153 -20.44 -9.11 16.43
N SER A 154 -19.87 -8.75 17.58
CA SER A 154 -19.91 -7.37 18.10
C SER A 154 -19.25 -6.38 17.14
N VAL A 155 -18.02 -6.67 16.67
CA VAL A 155 -17.32 -5.83 15.69
C VAL A 155 -18.12 -5.70 14.39
N SER A 156 -18.70 -6.81 13.89
CA SER A 156 -19.51 -6.80 12.66
C SER A 156 -20.75 -5.92 12.79
N GLU A 157 -21.43 -5.98 13.93
CA GLU A 157 -22.59 -5.13 14.19
C GLU A 157 -22.23 -3.64 14.30
N GLU A 158 -21.07 -3.33 14.88
CA GLU A 158 -20.58 -1.95 14.93
C GLU A 158 -20.23 -1.44 13.52
N ILE A 159 -19.53 -2.22 12.69
CA ILE A 159 -19.22 -1.88 11.30
C ILE A 159 -20.50 -1.66 10.49
N LYS A 160 -21.52 -2.51 10.66
CA LYS A 160 -22.82 -2.32 9.99
C LYS A 160 -23.50 -1.01 10.40
N ARG A 161 -23.47 -0.67 11.70
CA ARG A 161 -24.03 0.60 12.18
C ARG A 161 -23.33 1.81 11.59
N HIS A 162 -22.01 1.74 11.37
CA HIS A 162 -21.22 2.78 10.71
C HIS A 162 -21.27 2.70 9.18
N LYS A 163 -22.02 1.74 8.60
CA LYS A 163 -22.14 1.49 7.16
C LYS A 163 -20.80 1.29 6.44
N GLY A 164 -19.75 0.90 7.16
CA GLY A 164 -18.43 0.66 6.60
C GLY A 164 -17.30 0.82 7.60
N VAL A 165 -16.09 0.96 7.09
CA VAL A 165 -14.86 1.15 7.86
C VAL A 165 -14.16 2.45 7.45
N ALA A 166 -13.40 3.04 8.37
CA ALA A 166 -12.53 4.17 8.03
C ALA A 166 -11.42 3.69 7.09
N ASN A 167 -11.31 4.30 5.89
CA ASN A 167 -10.40 3.84 4.84
C ASN A 167 -8.99 4.41 5.01
N TYR A 168 -8.32 4.07 6.10
CA TYR A 168 -6.94 4.45 6.37
C TYR A 168 -5.94 3.77 5.44
N PHE A 169 -4.83 4.44 5.16
CA PHE A 169 -3.64 3.78 4.64
C PHE A 169 -2.99 2.94 5.74
N GLY A 170 -2.87 1.63 5.52
CA GLY A 170 -2.29 0.71 6.49
C GLY A 170 -0.77 0.71 6.54
N VAL A 171 -0.19 -0.06 7.47
CA VAL A 171 1.24 -0.10 7.79
C VAL A 171 2.15 -0.35 6.58
N GLN A 172 1.73 -1.15 5.60
CA GLN A 172 2.52 -1.42 4.38
C GLN A 172 2.91 -0.15 3.61
N ARG A 173 2.09 0.92 3.67
CA ARG A 173 2.40 2.20 3.05
C ARG A 173 3.62 2.88 3.67
N PHE A 174 3.91 2.57 4.92
CA PHE A 174 4.93 3.22 5.74
C PHE A 174 6.16 2.34 5.97
N GLY A 175 6.07 1.04 5.65
CA GLY A 175 7.08 0.00 5.85
C GLY A 175 6.66 -1.04 6.89
N ASP A 176 6.63 -2.32 6.51
CA ASP A 176 6.13 -3.40 7.38
C ASP A 176 6.96 -3.60 8.64
N ILE A 177 8.28 -3.60 8.50
CA ILE A 177 9.21 -3.87 9.60
C ILE A 177 9.61 -2.56 10.30
N ARG A 178 9.81 -1.51 9.53
CA ARG A 178 10.30 -0.21 9.97
C ARG A 178 9.43 0.90 9.35
N PRO A 179 8.29 1.24 9.97
CA PRO A 179 7.27 2.11 9.37
C PRO A 179 7.64 3.60 9.50
N ILE A 180 8.79 4.02 8.99
CA ILE A 180 9.34 5.38 9.10
C ILE A 180 9.31 6.17 7.79
N THR A 181 8.81 5.57 6.71
CA THR A 181 8.89 6.15 5.35
C THR A 181 8.24 7.53 5.26
N HIS A 182 7.15 7.75 6.02
CA HIS A 182 6.48 9.06 6.12
C HIS A 182 7.33 10.11 6.82
N LEU A 183 8.15 9.75 7.82
CA LEU A 183 9.04 10.69 8.49
C LEU A 183 10.13 11.20 7.54
N VAL A 184 10.69 10.30 6.74
CA VAL A 184 11.64 10.68 5.68
C VAL A 184 10.96 11.62 4.68
N GLY A 185 9.74 11.29 4.25
CA GLY A 185 8.95 12.12 3.34
C GLY A 185 8.63 13.50 3.90
N GLU A 186 8.28 13.59 5.18
CA GLU A 186 8.05 14.85 5.89
C GLU A 186 9.30 15.73 5.90
N ALA A 187 10.45 15.16 6.30
CA ALA A 187 11.70 15.90 6.35
C ALA A 187 12.12 16.41 4.96
N LEU A 188 11.96 15.58 3.90
CA LEU A 188 12.21 16.00 2.52
C LEU A 188 11.26 17.10 2.06
N ALA A 189 9.96 17.00 2.35
CA ALA A 189 8.98 18.02 1.99
C ALA A 189 9.25 19.37 2.68
N ARG A 190 9.88 19.35 3.85
CA ARG A 190 10.31 20.54 4.59
C ARG A 190 11.69 21.07 4.18
N GLY A 191 12.33 20.46 3.17
CA GLY A 191 13.69 20.83 2.72
C GLY A 191 14.82 20.47 3.68
N LYS A 192 14.56 19.57 4.65
CA LYS A 192 15.52 19.14 5.68
C LYS A 192 16.23 17.85 5.27
N ALA A 193 17.09 17.92 4.26
CA ALA A 193 17.73 16.75 3.67
C ALA A 193 18.62 15.98 4.68
N GLU A 194 19.33 16.66 5.56
CA GLU A 194 20.13 16.02 6.62
C GLU A 194 19.25 15.21 7.58
N GLU A 195 18.15 15.80 8.07
CA GLU A 195 17.19 15.12 8.95
C GLU A 195 16.59 13.89 8.24
N ALA A 196 16.21 14.03 6.96
CA ALA A 196 15.69 12.94 6.16
C ALA A 196 16.70 11.79 6.01
N ALA A 197 17.96 12.11 5.71
CA ALA A 197 19.02 11.12 5.58
C ALA A 197 19.30 10.43 6.92
N ARG A 198 19.36 11.17 8.01
CA ARG A 198 19.55 10.64 9.35
C ARG A 198 18.41 9.70 9.75
N ILE A 199 17.16 10.06 9.50
CA ILE A 199 16.01 9.18 9.75
C ILE A 199 16.12 7.92 8.89
N PHE A 200 16.38 8.04 7.60
CA PHE A 200 16.45 6.89 6.69
C PHE A 200 17.59 5.95 7.06
N LEU A 201 18.79 6.46 7.32
CA LEU A 201 19.98 5.66 7.60
C LEU A 201 19.99 5.12 9.03
N ALA A 202 19.71 5.96 10.02
CA ALA A 202 20.10 5.72 11.39
C ALA A 202 18.97 5.55 12.41
N LEU A 203 17.70 5.95 12.12
CA LEU A 203 16.63 5.80 13.11
C LEU A 203 16.38 4.30 13.36
N PRO A 204 16.68 3.76 14.57
CA PRO A 204 16.49 2.35 14.88
C PRO A 204 15.01 2.03 15.09
N TYR A 205 14.61 0.77 14.85
CA TYR A 205 13.25 0.31 15.09
C TYR A 205 13.25 -1.09 15.70
N ALA A 206 12.37 -1.30 16.68
CA ALA A 206 12.33 -2.56 17.46
C ALA A 206 12.02 -3.81 16.61
N GLY A 207 11.35 -3.66 15.48
CA GLY A 207 11.01 -4.78 14.57
C GLY A 207 12.15 -5.24 13.66
N GLU A 208 13.28 -4.54 13.64
CA GLU A 208 14.43 -4.92 12.81
C GLU A 208 15.24 -6.08 13.42
N GLN A 209 15.99 -6.78 12.57
CA GLN A 209 16.99 -7.74 13.07
C GLN A 209 18.00 -7.03 13.99
N GLU A 210 18.39 -7.67 15.08
CA GLU A 210 19.26 -7.10 16.12
C GLU A 210 20.51 -6.43 15.54
N ARG A 211 21.25 -7.14 14.68
CA ARG A 211 22.45 -6.60 14.04
C ARG A 211 22.20 -5.32 13.25
N THR A 212 21.06 -5.23 12.55
CA THR A 212 20.69 -4.03 11.79
C THR A 212 20.34 -2.88 12.72
N ARG A 213 19.55 -3.16 13.74
CA ARG A 213 19.15 -2.18 14.73
C ARG A 213 20.35 -1.58 15.45
N GLU A 214 21.28 -2.43 15.91
CA GLU A 214 22.52 -1.99 16.57
C GLU A 214 23.39 -1.11 15.65
N ALA A 215 23.53 -1.48 14.35
CA ALA A 215 24.28 -0.67 13.40
C ALA A 215 23.65 0.73 13.23
N ARG A 216 22.32 0.81 13.21
CA ARG A 216 21.60 2.09 13.16
C ARG A 216 21.74 2.89 14.46
N GLU A 217 21.64 2.24 15.61
CA GLU A 217 21.83 2.87 16.93
C GLU A 217 23.21 3.52 17.02
N ARG A 218 24.27 2.79 16.64
CA ARG A 218 25.64 3.33 16.60
C ARG A 218 25.77 4.54 15.68
N LEU A 219 25.17 4.48 14.48
CA LEU A 219 25.18 5.62 13.56
C LEU A 219 24.35 6.80 14.10
N TRP A 220 23.21 6.51 14.74
CA TRP A 220 22.36 7.56 15.34
C TRP A 220 23.07 8.33 16.44
N GLU A 221 23.85 7.65 17.27
CA GLU A 221 24.59 8.22 18.38
C GLU A 221 25.88 8.92 17.95
N SER A 222 26.65 8.30 17.05
CA SER A 222 27.96 8.80 16.64
C SER A 222 27.94 9.81 15.50
N GLY A 223 27.01 9.67 14.57
CA GLY A 223 27.02 10.38 13.28
C GLY A 223 28.17 9.97 12.36
N ASP A 224 28.94 8.92 12.69
CA ASP A 224 30.12 8.51 11.93
C ASP A 224 29.73 7.68 10.69
N ILE A 225 29.67 8.36 9.54
CA ILE A 225 29.34 7.76 8.24
C ILE A 225 30.39 6.73 7.81
N GLN A 226 31.69 6.96 8.11
CA GLN A 226 32.76 6.04 7.71
C GLN A 226 32.69 4.72 8.48
N ALA A 227 32.45 4.80 9.79
CA ALA A 227 32.22 3.61 10.61
C ALA A 227 30.97 2.85 10.16
N ALA A 228 29.85 3.55 9.94
CA ALA A 228 28.59 2.95 9.51
C ALA A 228 28.69 2.21 8.17
N ARG A 229 29.44 2.76 7.20
CA ARG A 229 29.71 2.14 5.90
C ARG A 229 30.27 0.71 6.03
N ASN A 230 31.10 0.47 7.02
CA ASN A 230 31.75 -0.84 7.25
C ASN A 230 30.89 -1.76 8.14
N ASP A 231 30.01 -1.21 8.94
CA ASP A 231 29.22 -1.93 9.95
C ASP A 231 27.86 -2.41 9.43
N PHE A 232 27.28 -1.69 8.46
CA PHE A 232 25.96 -1.99 7.94
C PHE A 232 25.91 -3.33 7.19
N PRO A 233 24.88 -4.16 7.44
CA PRO A 233 24.70 -5.43 6.72
C PRO A 233 24.61 -5.25 5.22
N GLY A 234 25.27 -6.13 4.45
CA GLY A 234 25.38 -6.03 2.99
C GLY A 234 24.05 -6.11 2.22
N TYR A 235 22.98 -6.59 2.85
CA TYR A 235 21.65 -6.62 2.23
C TYR A 235 20.91 -5.27 2.27
N LEU A 236 21.40 -4.27 3.02
CA LEU A 236 20.87 -2.91 3.08
C LEU A 236 21.42 -2.07 1.92
N HIS A 237 21.13 -2.51 0.68
CA HIS A 237 21.73 -1.94 -0.53
C HIS A 237 21.48 -0.44 -0.71
N HIS A 238 20.30 0.04 -0.33
CA HIS A 238 19.93 1.45 -0.47
C HIS A 238 20.68 2.32 0.54
N GLU A 239 20.73 1.87 1.79
CA GLU A 239 21.45 2.56 2.85
C GLU A 239 22.95 2.59 2.56
N LEU A 240 23.53 1.45 2.16
CA LEU A 240 24.94 1.37 1.79
C LEU A 240 25.29 2.28 0.60
N ALA A 241 24.40 2.41 -0.40
CA ALA A 241 24.61 3.35 -1.50
C ALA A 241 24.69 4.80 -1.00
N MET A 242 23.78 5.20 -0.11
CA MET A 242 23.81 6.54 0.49
C MET A 242 25.01 6.75 1.40
N LEU A 243 25.38 5.76 2.23
CA LEU A 243 26.57 5.84 3.09
C LEU A 243 27.85 5.98 2.28
N ASN A 244 27.98 5.24 1.17
CA ASN A 244 29.12 5.37 0.25
C ASN A 244 29.20 6.79 -0.33
N TYR A 245 28.06 7.33 -0.80
CA TYR A 245 28.02 8.70 -1.32
C TYR A 245 28.44 9.73 -0.27
N LEU A 246 27.86 9.66 0.94
CA LEU A 246 28.15 10.60 2.02
C LEU A 246 29.59 10.47 2.56
N ALA A 247 30.19 9.28 2.46
CA ALA A 247 31.60 9.07 2.82
C ALA A 247 32.56 9.79 1.86
N GLU A 248 32.18 9.88 0.59
CA GLU A 248 32.94 10.59 -0.47
C GLU A 248 32.60 12.10 -0.52
N HIS A 249 31.39 12.47 -0.13
CA HIS A 249 30.87 13.84 -0.17
C HIS A 249 30.29 14.23 1.21
N PRO A 250 31.13 14.47 2.21
CA PRO A 250 30.69 14.79 3.57
C PRO A 250 29.79 16.03 3.60
N GLY A 251 28.61 15.90 4.23
CA GLY A 251 27.64 16.99 4.37
C GLY A 251 26.71 17.20 3.19
N ASP A 252 26.89 16.52 2.07
CA ASP A 252 26.02 16.63 0.89
C ASP A 252 24.80 15.69 0.99
N TYR A 253 23.99 15.94 2.00
CA TYR A 253 22.79 15.13 2.27
C TYR A 253 21.73 15.25 1.16
N ALA A 254 21.63 16.40 0.51
CA ALA A 254 20.62 16.62 -0.54
C ALA A 254 20.83 15.68 -1.73
N HIS A 255 22.04 15.62 -2.28
CA HIS A 255 22.35 14.75 -3.41
C HIS A 255 22.54 13.29 -3.02
N SER A 256 22.69 12.97 -1.72
CA SER A 256 22.74 11.58 -1.26
C SER A 256 21.49 10.77 -1.62
N PHE A 257 20.34 11.43 -1.80
CA PHE A 257 19.10 10.79 -2.26
C PHE A 257 19.11 10.47 -3.77
N ASP A 258 20.02 11.05 -4.54
CA ASP A 258 20.06 10.84 -6.01
C ASP A 258 20.62 9.46 -6.38
N VAL A 259 21.33 8.80 -5.46
CA VAL A 259 21.77 7.41 -5.64
C VAL A 259 20.61 6.41 -5.54
N LEU A 260 19.46 6.83 -4.98
CA LEU A 260 18.28 5.99 -4.83
C LEU A 260 17.42 6.00 -6.11
N SER A 261 16.71 4.92 -6.34
CA SER A 261 15.78 4.84 -7.47
C SER A 261 14.67 5.90 -7.35
N VAL A 262 14.19 6.38 -8.50
CA VAL A 262 13.06 7.35 -8.56
C VAL A 262 11.82 6.80 -7.83
N ASN A 263 11.58 5.49 -7.93
CA ASN A 263 10.44 4.87 -7.27
C ASN A 263 10.54 4.93 -5.75
N LEU A 264 11.74 4.72 -5.20
CA LEU A 264 11.96 4.82 -3.75
C LEU A 264 11.82 6.27 -3.27
N LYS A 265 12.36 7.24 -4.02
CA LYS A 265 12.18 8.68 -3.70
C LYS A 265 10.70 9.08 -3.69
N ARG A 266 9.92 8.62 -4.68
CA ARG A 266 8.47 8.84 -4.72
C ARG A 266 7.74 8.19 -3.55
N LEU A 267 8.20 7.01 -3.12
CA LEU A 267 7.58 6.30 -1.99
C LEU A 267 7.63 7.13 -0.70
N PHE A 268 8.73 7.85 -0.43
CA PHE A 268 8.83 8.74 0.74
C PHE A 268 7.74 9.83 0.71
N VAL A 269 7.61 10.51 -0.43
CA VAL A 269 6.60 11.57 -0.60
C VAL A 269 5.18 11.00 -0.45
N HIS A 270 4.90 9.90 -1.13
CA HIS A 270 3.57 9.26 -1.07
C HIS A 270 3.24 8.74 0.34
N ALA A 271 4.23 8.29 1.10
CA ALA A 271 4.01 7.88 2.49
C ALA A 271 3.62 9.08 3.38
N TYR A 272 4.28 10.23 3.20
CA TYR A 272 3.90 11.43 3.94
C TYR A 272 2.50 11.94 3.55
N GLN A 273 2.15 11.94 2.27
CA GLN A 273 0.79 12.23 1.82
C GLN A 273 -0.25 11.30 2.46
N SER A 274 0.08 10.00 2.55
CA SER A 274 -0.79 9.02 3.18
C SER A 274 -0.91 9.21 4.70
N TYR A 275 0.15 9.67 5.35
CA TYR A 275 0.12 10.05 6.76
C TYR A 275 -0.80 11.25 7.00
N LEU A 276 -0.68 12.31 6.18
CA LEU A 276 -1.57 13.47 6.26
C LEU A 276 -3.03 13.08 6.03
N PHE A 277 -3.29 12.22 5.05
CA PHE A 277 -4.62 11.66 4.82
C PHE A 277 -5.16 10.95 6.07
N ASN A 278 -4.37 10.09 6.69
CA ASN A 278 -4.75 9.40 7.91
C ASN A 278 -5.04 10.38 9.06
N ARG A 279 -4.23 11.43 9.20
CA ARG A 279 -4.44 12.50 10.20
C ARG A 279 -5.75 13.23 9.95
N ILE A 280 -6.04 13.62 8.71
CA ILE A 280 -7.28 14.31 8.34
C ILE A 280 -8.49 13.41 8.65
N LEU A 281 -8.42 12.13 8.29
CA LEU A 281 -9.49 11.17 8.58
C LEU A 281 -9.69 10.98 10.09
N SER A 282 -8.62 10.89 10.86
CA SER A 282 -8.66 10.82 12.33
C SER A 282 -9.29 12.06 12.95
N LEU A 283 -8.95 13.26 12.47
CA LEU A 283 -9.54 14.49 12.94
C LEU A 283 -11.04 14.60 12.59
N ARG A 284 -11.43 14.13 11.39
CA ARG A 284 -12.84 14.05 10.99
C ARG A 284 -13.64 13.18 11.95
N LEU A 285 -13.11 12.00 12.31
CA LEU A 285 -13.72 11.12 13.31
C LEU A 285 -13.76 11.76 14.70
N ALA A 286 -12.67 12.37 15.16
CA ALA A 286 -12.59 13.05 16.46
C ALA A 286 -13.64 14.15 16.62
N LYS A 287 -13.91 14.89 15.54
CA LYS A 287 -14.94 15.95 15.50
C LYS A 287 -16.35 15.40 15.24
N SER A 288 -16.53 14.06 15.29
CA SER A 288 -17.82 13.38 15.03
C SER A 288 -18.47 13.77 13.71
N MET A 289 -17.65 14.03 12.70
CA MET A 289 -18.13 14.31 11.35
C MET A 289 -18.41 12.98 10.63
N PRO A 290 -19.53 12.83 9.94
CA PRO A 290 -19.89 11.56 9.29
C PRO A 290 -18.91 11.22 8.15
N LEU A 291 -18.68 9.92 7.93
CA LEU A 291 -17.94 9.40 6.79
C LEU A 291 -18.85 9.00 5.62
N ASP A 292 -20.12 8.75 5.92
CA ASP A 292 -21.15 8.24 4.99
C ASP A 292 -22.22 9.29 4.65
N GLU A 293 -22.02 10.55 5.07
CA GLU A 293 -22.88 11.69 4.75
C GLU A 293 -22.01 12.88 4.32
N ALA A 294 -22.46 13.59 3.30
CA ALA A 294 -21.77 14.79 2.82
C ALA A 294 -22.19 16.02 3.64
N LEU A 295 -21.25 16.86 3.97
CA LEU A 295 -21.44 18.15 4.62
C LEU A 295 -21.09 19.26 3.63
N VAL A 296 -21.66 20.47 3.84
CA VAL A 296 -21.26 21.66 3.08
C VAL A 296 -19.75 21.89 3.25
N GLY A 297 -19.06 22.08 2.13
CA GLY A 297 -17.60 22.21 2.06
C GLY A 297 -16.86 20.89 1.80
N ASP A 298 -17.51 19.72 1.91
CA ASP A 298 -16.91 18.47 1.49
C ASP A 298 -16.71 18.42 -0.04
N VAL A 299 -15.80 17.56 -0.47
CA VAL A 299 -15.66 17.17 -1.88
C VAL A 299 -16.13 15.73 -2.03
N VAL A 300 -16.97 15.46 -3.02
CA VAL A 300 -17.45 14.11 -3.34
C VAL A 300 -16.95 13.69 -4.71
N CYS A 301 -16.77 12.37 -4.91
CA CYS A 301 -16.62 11.76 -6.22
C CYS A 301 -17.85 10.93 -6.56
N PHE A 302 -18.07 10.67 -7.87
CA PHE A 302 -19.22 9.89 -8.33
C PHE A 302 -18.84 8.44 -8.59
N SER A 303 -19.84 7.56 -8.57
CA SER A 303 -19.67 6.14 -8.86
C SER A 303 -19.61 5.87 -10.37
N LYS A 304 -18.63 5.06 -10.78
CA LYS A 304 -18.54 4.46 -12.11
C LYS A 304 -18.42 2.94 -11.95
N GLY A 305 -19.42 2.21 -12.44
CA GLY A 305 -19.45 0.75 -12.26
C GLY A 305 -19.48 0.27 -10.79
N GLY A 306 -20.02 1.08 -9.88
CA GLY A 306 -20.05 0.77 -8.44
C GLY A 306 -18.80 1.15 -7.66
N MET A 307 -17.76 1.67 -8.32
CA MET A 307 -16.49 2.12 -7.71
C MET A 307 -16.37 3.65 -7.75
N PRO A 308 -15.65 4.29 -6.81
CA PRO A 308 -15.37 5.72 -6.85
C PRO A 308 -14.60 6.13 -8.13
N ASP A 309 -15.10 7.13 -8.86
CA ASP A 309 -14.45 7.74 -10.02
C ASP A 309 -13.84 9.08 -9.60
N MET A 310 -12.53 9.10 -9.35
CA MET A 310 -11.81 10.28 -8.90
C MET A 310 -11.61 11.34 -9.99
N ASP A 311 -11.87 11.02 -11.26
CA ASP A 311 -11.80 11.98 -12.36
C ASP A 311 -13.00 12.94 -12.35
N LYS A 312 -14.05 12.61 -11.60
CA LYS A 312 -15.29 13.40 -11.47
C LYS A 312 -15.56 13.73 -10.02
N THR A 313 -15.07 14.86 -9.59
CA THR A 313 -15.29 15.39 -8.24
C THR A 313 -16.18 16.63 -8.27
N GLN A 314 -16.90 16.87 -7.18
CA GLN A 314 -17.74 18.05 -7.00
C GLN A 314 -17.69 18.50 -5.55
N GLU A 315 -17.59 19.81 -5.36
CA GLU A 315 -17.73 20.45 -4.05
C GLU A 315 -19.20 20.48 -3.62
N VAL A 316 -19.41 20.25 -2.33
CA VAL A 316 -20.73 20.29 -1.69
C VAL A 316 -21.03 21.70 -1.21
N THR A 317 -22.06 22.32 -1.78
CA THR A 317 -22.54 23.65 -1.42
C THR A 317 -23.94 23.55 -0.80
N GLU A 318 -24.45 24.65 -0.22
CA GLU A 318 -25.83 24.68 0.29
C GLU A 318 -26.85 24.34 -0.80
N ASP A 319 -26.62 24.78 -2.04
CA ASP A 319 -27.55 24.60 -3.16
C ASP A 319 -27.63 23.15 -3.64
N ASN A 320 -26.54 22.37 -3.54
CA ASN A 320 -26.48 21.01 -4.07
C ASN A 320 -26.51 19.91 -2.99
N LEU A 321 -26.43 20.26 -1.71
CA LEU A 321 -26.33 19.32 -0.59
C LEU A 321 -27.41 18.23 -0.62
N GLU A 322 -28.67 18.58 -0.82
CA GLU A 322 -29.77 17.58 -0.85
C GLU A 322 -29.63 16.60 -2.00
N ALA A 323 -29.20 17.08 -3.18
CA ALA A 323 -29.02 16.22 -4.35
C ALA A 323 -27.85 15.26 -4.12
N ILE A 324 -26.74 15.76 -3.61
CA ILE A 324 -25.55 14.95 -3.28
C ILE A 324 -25.85 13.95 -2.16
N ALA A 325 -26.54 14.35 -1.09
CA ALA A 325 -26.92 13.46 -0.01
C ALA A 325 -27.76 12.26 -0.52
N ARG A 326 -28.69 12.51 -1.46
CA ARG A 326 -29.47 11.43 -2.10
C ARG A 326 -28.57 10.48 -2.90
N LEU A 327 -27.52 10.98 -3.56
CA LEU A 327 -26.57 10.14 -4.31
C LEU A 327 -25.67 9.34 -3.37
N VAL A 328 -25.16 9.95 -2.30
CA VAL A 328 -24.35 9.26 -1.27
C VAL A 328 -25.13 8.13 -0.63
N ASN A 329 -26.38 8.39 -0.19
CA ASN A 329 -27.24 7.37 0.39
C ASN A 329 -27.56 6.18 -0.55
N ARG A 330 -27.46 6.39 -1.87
CA ARG A 330 -27.65 5.36 -2.89
C ARG A 330 -26.33 4.68 -3.32
N GLY A 331 -25.19 5.05 -2.71
CA GLY A 331 -23.87 4.56 -3.12
C GLY A 331 -23.45 5.02 -4.52
N ARG A 332 -23.98 6.15 -5.00
CA ARG A 332 -23.67 6.75 -6.31
C ARG A 332 -22.74 7.95 -6.22
N ALA A 333 -22.44 8.40 -5.02
CA ALA A 333 -21.40 9.37 -4.71
C ALA A 333 -20.74 8.99 -3.39
N PHE A 334 -19.50 9.39 -3.20
CA PHE A 334 -18.68 9.09 -2.01
C PHE A 334 -18.00 10.36 -1.54
N VAL A 335 -18.01 10.59 -0.22
CA VAL A 335 -17.20 11.65 0.40
C VAL A 335 -15.73 11.31 0.25
N THR A 336 -14.92 12.29 -0.15
CA THR A 336 -13.48 12.11 -0.36
C THR A 336 -12.66 12.94 0.62
N LEU A 337 -11.39 12.57 0.78
CA LEU A 337 -10.39 13.37 1.47
C LEU A 337 -9.19 13.58 0.53
N PRO A 338 -8.47 14.72 0.65
CA PRO A 338 -7.38 15.03 -0.25
C PRO A 338 -6.12 14.21 0.03
N LEU A 339 -5.39 13.87 -1.02
CA LEU A 339 -3.96 13.55 -0.93
C LEU A 339 -3.20 14.87 -1.11
N ILE A 340 -2.71 15.44 -0.02
CA ILE A 340 -2.13 16.78 0.00
C ILE A 340 -0.88 16.86 -0.88
N GLY A 341 -0.85 17.82 -1.79
CA GLY A 341 0.27 18.16 -2.65
C GLY A 341 0.28 19.66 -2.93
N PHE A 342 1.27 20.16 -3.68
CA PHE A 342 1.41 21.60 -3.90
C PHE A 342 0.27 22.24 -4.74
N GLU A 343 -0.44 21.42 -5.54
CA GLU A 343 -1.61 21.85 -6.32
C GLU A 343 -2.94 21.53 -5.63
N SER A 344 -2.93 20.93 -4.43
CA SER A 344 -4.16 20.53 -3.76
C SER A 344 -4.97 21.76 -3.36
N ARG A 345 -6.26 21.73 -3.72
CA ARG A 345 -7.24 22.64 -3.17
C ARG A 345 -7.81 22.02 -1.91
N LEU A 346 -7.74 22.76 -0.81
CA LEU A 346 -8.33 22.33 0.45
C LEU A 346 -9.85 22.57 0.40
N ALA A 347 -10.58 21.70 1.08
CA ALA A 347 -12.02 21.82 1.25
C ALA A 347 -12.40 23.13 1.95
N GLU A 348 -13.69 23.49 1.93
CA GLU A 348 -14.22 24.61 2.68
C GLU A 348 -14.92 24.16 3.97
N GLY A 349 -15.47 25.10 4.73
CA GLY A 349 -16.22 24.84 5.95
C GLY A 349 -15.45 24.00 6.97
N ARG A 350 -16.15 23.16 7.70
CA ARG A 350 -15.60 22.33 8.78
C ARG A 350 -14.52 21.35 8.31
N GLN A 351 -14.66 20.81 7.08
CA GLN A 351 -13.65 19.92 6.51
C GLN A 351 -12.36 20.70 6.21
N GLY A 352 -12.47 21.88 5.62
CA GLY A 352 -11.30 22.72 5.34
C GLY A 352 -10.57 23.20 6.59
N GLU A 353 -11.28 23.40 7.71
CA GLU A 353 -10.64 23.69 9.01
C GLU A 353 -9.75 22.54 9.49
N ILE A 354 -10.16 21.28 9.24
CA ILE A 354 -9.37 20.09 9.57
C ILE A 354 -8.13 20.00 8.66
N GLU A 355 -8.31 20.25 7.37
CA GLU A 355 -7.25 20.11 6.38
C GLU A 355 -6.14 21.17 6.53
N ARG A 356 -6.45 22.30 7.18
CA ARG A 356 -5.49 23.38 7.48
C ARG A 356 -4.72 23.17 8.80
N GLN A 357 -5.11 22.22 9.65
CA GLN A 357 -4.40 21.83 10.88
C GLN A 357 -3.20 20.94 10.60
#